data_804d3fc3312abcd740f5d2c9db8ed79b
#
_entry.id   804d3fc3312abcd740f5d2c9db8ed79b
#
_cell.length_a   1.000
_cell.length_b   1.000
_cell.length_c   1.000
_cell.angle_alpha   90.00
_cell.angle_beta   90.00
_cell.angle_gamma   90.00
#
_symmetry.space_group_name_H-M   'P 1'
#
loop_
_entity.id
_entity.type
_entity.pdbx_description
1 polymer ?
#
loop_
_entity_poly.entity_id
_entity_poly.type
_entity_poly.pdbx_seq_one_letter_code
_entity_poly.pdbx_strand_id
1 'polypeptide(L)'
;MIVVDASALLELLLQTPLGARVEARLFRDEAEFHVPHLVDVEVVQGLRRLVRTGEVSPARAKETIEDLIDLDLHRHSHTDLLRRAWTLRDNISAYDAMYVSLAEALDAPLVTCDGPLATAPGHAARIEVIR
;
A
#
# COMPACT_ATOMS: atom_id res chain seq x y z
N MET A 1 -13.17 0.57 7.00
CA MET A 1 -12.34 0.62 5.77
C MET A 1 -10.94 1.13 6.11
N ILE A 2 -9.94 0.49 5.58
CA ILE A 2 -8.53 0.91 5.68
C ILE A 2 -7.94 0.85 4.27
N VAL A 3 -7.21 1.90 3.86
CA VAL A 3 -6.41 1.87 2.65
C VAL A 3 -5.00 1.43 3.02
N VAL A 4 -4.45 0.47 2.29
CA VAL A 4 -3.12 -0.09 2.55
C VAL A 4 -2.25 0.15 1.34
N ASP A 5 -1.05 0.72 1.52
CA ASP A 5 -0.15 0.90 0.40
C ASP A 5 0.76 -0.33 0.16
N ALA A 6 1.47 -0.31 -0.96
CA ALA A 6 2.30 -1.44 -1.34
C ALA A 6 3.45 -1.70 -0.36
N SER A 7 3.99 -0.67 0.29
CA SER A 7 5.08 -0.85 1.25
C SER A 7 4.62 -1.67 2.46
N ALA A 8 3.47 -1.33 3.01
CA ALA A 8 2.89 -2.06 4.15
C ALA A 8 2.45 -3.46 3.74
N LEU A 9 1.83 -3.58 2.58
CA LEU A 9 1.33 -4.87 2.09
C LEU A 9 2.47 -5.85 1.82
N LEU A 10 3.58 -5.37 1.25
CA LEU A 10 4.76 -6.20 0.98
C LEU A 10 5.37 -6.74 2.28
N GLU A 11 5.52 -5.90 3.30
CA GLU A 11 6.02 -6.33 4.61
C GLU A 11 5.10 -7.38 5.26
N LEU A 12 3.78 -7.16 5.18
CA LEU A 12 2.78 -8.11 5.66
C LEU A 12 2.92 -9.48 4.97
N LEU A 13 2.94 -9.46 3.65
CA LEU A 13 2.98 -10.70 2.85
C LEU A 13 4.29 -11.47 3.04
N LEU A 14 5.41 -10.78 3.19
CA LEU A 14 6.71 -11.40 3.43
C LEU A 14 6.91 -11.81 4.88
N GLN A 15 6.00 -11.47 5.77
CA GLN A 15 6.06 -11.82 7.19
C GLN A 15 7.35 -11.35 7.86
N THR A 16 7.78 -10.13 7.55
CA THR A 16 8.93 -9.50 8.19
C THR A 16 8.59 -9.08 9.63
N PRO A 17 9.58 -8.72 10.46
CA PRO A 17 9.28 -8.13 11.78
C PRO A 17 8.39 -6.88 11.71
N LEU A 18 8.61 -6.02 10.70
CA LEU A 18 7.75 -4.87 10.45
C LEU A 18 6.37 -5.32 9.98
N GLY A 19 6.30 -6.38 9.18
CA GLY A 19 5.05 -6.99 8.73
C GLY A 19 4.17 -7.48 9.88
N ALA A 20 4.76 -7.96 10.97
CA ALA A 20 4.00 -8.35 12.16
C ALA A 20 3.30 -7.14 12.79
N ARG A 21 3.92 -5.97 12.76
CA ARG A 21 3.30 -4.72 13.25
C ARG A 21 2.20 -4.24 12.31
N VAL A 22 2.40 -4.37 11.01
CA VAL A 22 1.36 -4.09 10.01
C VAL A 22 0.16 -4.99 10.24
N GLU A 23 0.39 -6.30 10.41
CA GLU A 23 -0.65 -7.28 10.68
C GLU A 23 -1.45 -6.92 11.93
N ALA A 24 -0.77 -6.61 13.03
CA ALA A 24 -1.41 -6.23 14.28
C ALA A 24 -2.31 -4.99 14.09
N ARG A 25 -1.88 -4.02 13.28
CA ARG A 25 -2.69 -2.84 12.99
C ARG A 25 -3.89 -3.14 12.12
N LEU A 26 -3.68 -3.88 11.03
CA LEU A 26 -4.74 -4.15 10.05
C LEU A 26 -5.85 -5.04 10.59
N PHE A 27 -5.50 -6.02 11.40
CA PHE A 27 -6.45 -6.99 11.93
C PHE A 27 -6.94 -6.67 13.35
N ARG A 28 -6.60 -5.49 13.86
CA ARG A 28 -7.10 -5.04 15.18
C ARG A 28 -8.62 -4.88 15.19
N ASP A 29 -9.16 -4.35 14.10
CA ASP A 29 -10.59 -4.16 13.90
C ASP A 29 -11.01 -5.00 12.70
N GLU A 30 -12.31 -5.35 12.61
CA GLU A 30 -12.83 -6.09 11.46
C GLU A 30 -13.05 -5.15 10.26
N ALA A 31 -11.98 -4.54 9.77
CA ALA A 31 -12.05 -3.58 8.68
C ALA A 31 -11.85 -4.26 7.32
N GLU A 32 -12.50 -3.72 6.30
CA GLU A 32 -12.23 -4.05 4.91
C GLU A 32 -10.98 -3.32 4.44
N PHE A 33 -10.16 -3.98 3.63
CA PHE A 33 -8.95 -3.41 3.05
C PHE A 33 -9.21 -2.96 1.62
N HIS A 34 -8.88 -1.72 1.34
CA HIS A 34 -9.10 -1.07 0.06
C HIS A 34 -7.76 -0.64 -0.54
N VAL A 35 -7.58 -0.87 -1.83
CA VAL A 35 -6.34 -0.57 -2.54
C VAL A 35 -6.66 -0.08 -3.96
N PRO A 36 -5.81 0.77 -4.55
CA PRO A 36 -5.90 1.01 -5.99
C PRO A 36 -5.36 -0.21 -6.75
N HIS A 37 -5.78 -0.39 -8.00
CA HIS A 37 -5.23 -1.47 -8.87
C HIS A 37 -3.70 -1.45 -8.91
N LEU A 38 -3.09 -0.28 -8.78
CA LEU A 38 -1.64 -0.08 -8.77
C LEU A 38 -0.91 -0.97 -7.75
N VAL A 39 -1.55 -1.33 -6.64
CA VAL A 39 -0.90 -2.09 -5.57
C VAL A 39 -0.28 -3.38 -6.08
N ASP A 40 -0.97 -4.09 -6.98
CA ASP A 40 -0.50 -5.36 -7.51
C ASP A 40 0.82 -5.19 -8.26
N VAL A 41 0.91 -4.16 -9.09
CA VAL A 41 2.12 -3.86 -9.87
C VAL A 41 3.26 -3.43 -8.95
N GLU A 42 2.98 -2.61 -7.96
CA GLU A 42 4.00 -2.15 -7.03
C GLU A 42 4.54 -3.27 -6.13
N VAL A 43 3.69 -4.19 -5.70
CA VAL A 43 4.14 -5.38 -4.94
C VAL A 43 5.05 -6.25 -5.80
N VAL A 44 4.66 -6.51 -7.05
CA VAL A 44 5.50 -7.29 -7.98
C VAL A 44 6.84 -6.60 -8.22
N GLN A 45 6.83 -5.28 -8.39
CA GLN A 45 8.08 -4.53 -8.56
C GLN A 45 8.96 -4.57 -7.31
N GLY A 46 8.37 -4.49 -6.13
CA GLY A 46 9.10 -4.64 -4.86
C GLY A 46 9.74 -6.03 -4.72
N LEU A 47 8.99 -7.07 -5.05
CA LEU A 47 9.50 -8.46 -5.05
C LEU A 47 10.63 -8.63 -6.06
N ARG A 48 10.49 -8.06 -7.25
CA ARG A 48 11.54 -8.11 -8.28
C ARG A 48 12.85 -7.52 -7.74
N ARG A 49 12.81 -6.37 -7.08
CA ARG A 49 14.01 -5.76 -6.48
C ARG A 49 14.63 -6.64 -5.41
N LEU A 50 13.81 -7.21 -4.52
CA LEU A 50 14.27 -8.05 -3.42
C LEU A 50 14.91 -9.36 -3.92
N VAL A 51 14.38 -9.93 -4.99
CA VAL A 51 14.98 -11.11 -5.64
C VAL A 51 16.32 -10.75 -6.28
N ARG A 52 16.41 -9.61 -6.94
CA ARG A 52 17.65 -9.16 -7.60
C ARG A 52 18.77 -8.86 -6.61
N THR A 53 18.44 -8.37 -5.42
CA THR A 53 19.41 -8.14 -4.34
C THR A 53 19.72 -9.39 -3.51
N GLY A 54 19.02 -10.48 -3.74
CA GLY A 54 19.20 -11.72 -3.01
C GLY A 54 18.53 -11.76 -1.64
N GLU A 55 17.75 -10.74 -1.29
CA GLU A 55 17.04 -10.70 0.01
C GLU A 55 15.84 -11.65 0.08
N VAL A 56 15.25 -11.96 -1.06
CA VAL A 56 14.13 -12.90 -1.19
C VAL A 56 14.45 -13.89 -2.29
N SER A 57 14.22 -15.18 -2.04
CA SER A 57 14.40 -16.20 -3.07
C SER A 57 13.31 -16.12 -4.15
N PRO A 58 13.58 -16.55 -5.40
CA PRO A 58 12.55 -16.63 -6.43
C PRO A 58 11.34 -17.46 -6.03
N ALA A 59 11.56 -18.56 -5.31
CA ALA A 59 10.48 -19.43 -4.84
C ALA A 59 9.60 -18.71 -3.81
N ARG A 60 10.20 -17.98 -2.86
CA ARG A 60 9.45 -17.21 -1.86
C ARG A 60 8.66 -16.07 -2.51
N ALA A 61 9.25 -15.39 -3.49
CA ALA A 61 8.55 -14.34 -4.24
C ALA A 61 7.32 -14.89 -4.96
N LYS A 62 7.43 -16.06 -5.57
CA LYS A 62 6.30 -16.70 -6.24
C LYS A 62 5.17 -17.04 -5.26
N GLU A 63 5.50 -17.58 -4.09
CA GLU A 63 4.52 -17.84 -3.04
C GLU A 63 3.84 -16.53 -2.59
N THR A 64 4.60 -15.47 -2.46
CA THR A 64 4.08 -14.15 -2.05
C THR A 64 3.09 -13.60 -3.05
N ILE A 65 3.33 -13.78 -4.35
CA ILE A 65 2.39 -13.39 -5.40
C ILE A 65 1.08 -14.18 -5.28
N GLU A 66 1.14 -15.48 -5.02
CA GLU A 66 -0.07 -16.29 -4.80
C GLU A 66 -0.84 -15.82 -3.57
N ASP A 67 -0.13 -15.49 -2.48
CA ASP A 67 -0.74 -14.94 -1.27
C ASP A 67 -1.43 -13.60 -1.55
N LEU A 68 -0.84 -12.74 -2.39
CA LEU A 68 -1.45 -11.48 -2.82
C LEU A 68 -2.75 -11.72 -3.60
N ILE A 69 -2.73 -12.69 -4.50
CA ILE A 69 -3.92 -13.05 -5.30
C ILE A 69 -5.05 -13.53 -4.40
N ASP A 70 -4.73 -14.30 -3.36
CA ASP A 70 -5.69 -14.89 -2.44
C ASP A 70 -6.17 -13.92 -1.36
N LEU A 71 -5.48 -12.80 -1.16
CA LEU A 71 -5.82 -11.83 -0.13
C LEU A 71 -7.11 -11.10 -0.48
N ASP A 72 -8.03 -10.98 0.50
CA ASP A 72 -9.31 -10.30 0.31
C ASP A 72 -9.12 -8.77 0.31
N LEU A 73 -8.91 -8.22 -0.88
CA LEU A 73 -8.72 -6.79 -1.10
C LEU A 73 -9.82 -6.23 -2.01
N HIS A 74 -10.36 -5.08 -1.64
CA HIS A 74 -11.24 -4.30 -2.50
C HIS A 74 -10.38 -3.40 -3.41
N ARG A 75 -10.23 -3.79 -4.68
CA ARG A 75 -9.42 -3.07 -5.66
C ARG A 75 -10.25 -2.01 -6.38
N HIS A 76 -9.70 -0.82 -6.49
CA HIS A 76 -10.35 0.34 -7.10
C HIS A 76 -9.65 0.77 -8.38
N SER A 77 -10.44 1.16 -9.38
CA SER A 77 -9.93 1.76 -10.61
C SER A 77 -9.28 3.12 -10.35
N HIS A 78 -8.26 3.45 -11.12
CA HIS A 78 -7.57 4.73 -11.02
C HIS A 78 -8.35 5.90 -11.61
N THR A 79 -9.25 5.64 -12.56
CA THR A 79 -9.90 6.68 -13.37
C THR A 79 -10.57 7.75 -12.52
N ASP A 80 -11.31 7.35 -11.49
CA ASP A 80 -12.00 8.29 -10.61
C ASP A 80 -11.07 9.05 -9.67
N LEU A 81 -9.82 8.63 -9.56
CA LEU A 81 -8.80 9.24 -8.70
C LEU A 81 -7.91 10.23 -9.44
N LEU A 82 -7.93 10.23 -10.77
CA LEU A 82 -6.95 10.96 -11.59
C LEU A 82 -7.03 12.47 -11.37
N ARG A 83 -8.22 13.05 -11.27
CA ARG A 83 -8.36 14.50 -11.07
C ARG A 83 -7.75 14.95 -9.75
N ARG A 84 -8.03 14.23 -8.68
CA ARG A 84 -7.45 14.54 -7.37
C ARG A 84 -5.94 14.31 -7.35
N ALA A 85 -5.47 13.21 -7.93
CA ALA A 85 -4.04 12.93 -8.03
C ALA A 85 -3.29 14.06 -8.75
N TRP A 86 -3.85 14.58 -9.83
CA TRP A 86 -3.24 15.68 -10.57
C TRP A 86 -3.09 16.96 -9.71
N THR A 87 -4.06 17.25 -8.85
CA THR A 87 -3.96 18.41 -7.94
C THR A 87 -2.85 18.26 -6.90
N LEU A 88 -2.40 17.03 -6.63
CA LEU A 88 -1.34 16.71 -5.66
C LEU A 88 0.06 16.63 -6.28
N ARG A 89 0.19 16.86 -7.58
CA ARG A 89 1.42 16.61 -8.36
C ARG A 89 2.67 17.34 -7.87
N ASP A 90 2.51 18.48 -7.24
CA ASP A 90 3.66 19.27 -6.76
C ASP A 90 4.20 18.75 -5.42
N ASN A 91 3.46 17.89 -4.74
CA ASN A 91 3.77 17.47 -3.37
C ASN A 91 4.11 15.98 -3.25
N ILE A 92 3.50 15.13 -4.06
CA ILE A 92 3.71 13.68 -4.03
C ILE A 92 3.70 13.11 -5.45
N SER A 93 4.29 11.92 -5.60
CA SER A 93 4.27 11.22 -6.88
C SER A 93 2.86 10.81 -7.28
N ALA A 94 2.66 10.55 -8.57
CA ALA A 94 1.38 10.02 -9.06
C ALA A 94 1.04 8.67 -8.39
N TYR A 95 2.04 7.85 -8.10
CA TYR A 95 1.87 6.56 -7.43
C TYR A 95 1.32 6.74 -6.02
N ASP A 96 1.95 7.56 -5.19
CA ASP A 96 1.47 7.86 -3.83
C ASP A 96 0.11 8.57 -3.87
N ALA A 97 -0.11 9.42 -4.86
CA ALA A 97 -1.37 10.14 -5.01
C ALA A 97 -2.57 9.20 -5.25
N MET A 98 -2.37 8.02 -5.84
CA MET A 98 -3.45 7.03 -5.97
C MET A 98 -3.94 6.58 -4.59
N TYR A 99 -3.03 6.27 -3.68
CA TYR A 99 -3.40 5.83 -2.32
C TYR A 99 -4.01 6.97 -1.50
N VAL A 100 -3.40 8.15 -1.55
CA VAL A 100 -3.89 9.33 -0.82
C VAL A 100 -5.29 9.72 -1.30
N SER A 101 -5.49 9.79 -2.62
CA SER A 101 -6.79 10.12 -3.20
C SER A 101 -7.87 9.10 -2.84
N LEU A 102 -7.52 7.83 -2.84
CA LEU A 102 -8.44 6.76 -2.44
C LEU A 102 -8.82 6.88 -0.97
N ALA A 103 -7.84 7.12 -0.10
CA ALA A 103 -8.09 7.29 1.33
C ALA A 103 -8.98 8.49 1.62
N GLU A 104 -8.76 9.61 0.93
CA GLU A 104 -9.63 10.79 1.02
C GLU A 104 -11.05 10.47 0.56
N ALA A 105 -11.19 9.82 -0.60
CA ALA A 105 -12.50 9.50 -1.18
C ALA A 105 -13.32 8.56 -0.29
N LEU A 106 -12.67 7.63 0.40
CA LEU A 106 -13.32 6.69 1.31
C LEU A 106 -13.42 7.20 2.75
N ASP A 107 -12.81 8.35 3.05
CA ASP A 107 -12.65 8.85 4.43
C ASP A 107 -12.08 7.76 5.35
N ALA A 108 -11.05 7.07 4.87
CA ALA A 108 -10.41 5.95 5.56
C ALA A 108 -8.94 6.28 5.85
N PRO A 109 -8.36 5.73 6.93
CA PRO A 109 -6.93 5.87 7.17
C PRO A 109 -6.12 5.14 6.11
N LEU A 110 -4.95 5.70 5.78
CA LEU A 110 -3.96 5.08 4.91
C LEU A 110 -2.82 4.53 5.76
N VAL A 111 -2.67 3.21 5.76
CA VAL A 111 -1.57 2.53 6.46
C VAL A 111 -0.40 2.35 5.50
N THR A 112 0.76 2.83 5.90
CA THR A 112 2.00 2.80 5.10
C THR A 112 3.21 2.49 5.97
N CYS A 113 4.28 2.01 5.37
CA CYS A 113 5.61 1.96 5.98
C CYS A 113 6.54 3.06 5.44
N ASP A 114 6.02 3.94 4.59
CA ASP A 114 6.76 5.07 4.00
C ASP A 114 6.61 6.32 4.88
N GLY A 115 7.63 6.60 5.69
CA GLY A 115 7.64 7.74 6.60
C GLY A 115 7.45 9.11 5.92
N PRO A 116 8.15 9.43 4.81
CA PRO A 116 8.01 10.69 4.11
C PRO A 116 6.59 11.02 3.66
N LEU A 117 5.76 10.02 3.35
CA LEU A 117 4.38 10.26 2.93
C LEU A 117 3.56 10.93 4.04
N ALA A 118 3.85 10.65 5.30
CA ALA A 118 3.11 11.20 6.45
C ALA A 118 3.26 12.71 6.58
N THR A 119 4.35 13.29 6.08
CA THR A 119 4.65 14.72 6.19
C THR A 119 4.41 15.49 4.88
N ALA A 120 3.97 14.81 3.83
CA ALA A 120 3.70 15.46 2.55
C ALA A 120 2.51 16.43 2.68
N PRO A 121 2.64 17.68 2.21
CA PRO A 121 1.56 18.65 2.32
C PRO A 121 0.51 18.50 1.22
N GLY A 122 -0.61 19.20 1.35
CA GLY A 122 -1.57 19.41 0.28
C GLY A 122 -2.73 18.42 0.24
N HIS A 123 -2.75 17.42 1.12
CA HIS A 123 -3.83 16.43 1.19
C HIS A 123 -4.52 16.41 2.55
N ALA A 124 -5.66 15.77 2.62
CA ALA A 124 -6.47 15.63 3.84
C ALA A 124 -6.53 14.16 4.35
N ALA A 125 -5.77 13.24 3.78
CA ALA A 125 -5.76 11.85 4.22
C ALA A 125 -5.12 11.71 5.60
N ARG A 126 -5.68 10.83 6.41
CA ARG A 126 -5.09 10.42 7.68
C ARG A 126 -4.09 9.31 7.41
N ILE A 127 -2.80 9.60 7.56
CA ILE A 127 -1.73 8.64 7.27
C ILE A 127 -1.20 8.06 8.56
N GLU A 128 -1.22 6.75 8.66
CA GLU A 128 -0.65 5.99 9.77
C GLU A 128 0.62 5.28 9.30
N VAL A 129 1.76 5.71 9.80
CA VAL A 129 3.05 5.09 9.48
C VAL A 129 3.34 3.98 10.48
N ILE A 130 3.60 2.79 9.97
CA ILE A 130 4.04 1.65 10.78
C ILE A 130 5.57 1.59 10.74
N ARG A 131 6.19 1.56 11.92
CA ARG A 131 7.64 1.55 12.11
C ARG A 131 8.09 0.44 13.03
#